data_844539de0f9cbc29b4298931073e47b6
#
_entry.id   844539de0f9cbc29b4298931073e47b6
#
_cell.length_a   1.000
_cell.length_b   1.000
_cell.length_c   1.000
_cell.angle_alpha   90.00
_cell.angle_beta   90.00
_cell.angle_gamma   90.00
#
_symmetry.space_group_name_H-M   'P 1'
#
loop_
_entity.id
_entity.type
_entity.pdbx_description
1 polymer ?
#
loop_
_entity_poly.entity_id
_entity_poly.type
_entity_poly.pdbx_seq_one_letter_code
_entity_poly.pdbx_strand_id
1 'polypeptide(L)'
;AEYAFIAFPIKNAEAVNKGEKPVTELGVKAVDDLTLEVELEQAVPYFLNLVAFPSYYPLNEKFVTEKGDKFGLESDTTVYNGPFVLTDWKHEQGWKLKKNDQYWDKKTVKLDEINYSVVKEVATRVNLYDTNAIDFALLSGEFVDKYRNNKEEFGTYSQVSTYFLRMNQKRGGQDTPLKSQKLREAIALSIDKKNLSNVILNDGSKPADFLVPKGLATGPDGKDFQETFKNGIKPDAKKAAAAWEEAKKELGKDQVTIELLNYDTGNAKKVGEYVKDQIEKNLKGVTVNIKLQPFKQKLKLETEQDYDLSYAGWGPDYADPMTFLDMFQSNHSHNQMSFADPKYDDMIKKAGGELMGDAKKRWEELGKAEKLLLEQDVALVPLYQRGDAYVQKPNAKGIVHHNISPEYSFKWAYMTEKDGK
;
A
#
# COMPACT_ATOMS: atom_id res chain seq x y z
N ALA A 1 18.46 4.03 -4.45
CA ALA A 1 17.03 4.32 -4.73
C ALA A 1 16.16 3.48 -3.82
N GLU A 2 15.04 4.03 -3.33
CA GLU A 2 14.16 3.39 -2.36
C GLU A 2 13.54 2.10 -2.92
N TYR A 3 13.20 2.10 -4.21
CA TYR A 3 12.64 0.95 -4.94
C TYR A 3 13.68 0.08 -5.68
N ALA A 4 14.97 0.19 -5.37
CA ALA A 4 16.00 -0.62 -6.02
C ALA A 4 15.80 -2.13 -5.82
N PHE A 5 15.23 -2.53 -4.67
CA PHE A 5 14.97 -3.93 -4.32
C PHE A 5 14.09 -4.67 -5.35
N ILE A 6 13.22 -3.96 -6.07
CA ILE A 6 12.35 -4.59 -7.07
C ILE A 6 13.14 -5.16 -8.27
N ALA A 7 14.37 -4.68 -8.49
CA ALA A 7 15.26 -5.17 -9.53
C ALA A 7 16.21 -6.29 -9.06
N PHE A 8 16.26 -6.61 -7.77
CA PHE A 8 17.19 -7.60 -7.21
C PHE A 8 17.01 -9.04 -7.72
N PRO A 9 15.86 -9.45 -8.29
CA PRO A 9 15.80 -10.70 -9.04
C PRO A 9 16.75 -10.79 -10.24
N ILE A 10 17.19 -9.65 -10.81
CA ILE A 10 18.16 -9.61 -11.91
C ILE A 10 19.56 -9.90 -11.34
N LYS A 11 20.32 -10.77 -12.02
CA LYS A 11 21.67 -11.17 -11.63
C LYS A 11 22.56 -9.97 -11.32
N ASN A 12 23.21 -10.00 -10.16
CA ASN A 12 24.11 -8.98 -9.63
C ASN A 12 23.44 -7.61 -9.33
N ALA A 13 22.12 -7.43 -9.49
CA ALA A 13 21.49 -6.12 -9.33
C ALA A 13 21.66 -5.55 -7.91
N GLU A 14 21.56 -6.39 -6.88
CA GLU A 14 21.78 -5.97 -5.50
C GLU A 14 23.24 -5.53 -5.25
N ALA A 15 24.22 -6.29 -5.72
CA ALA A 15 25.64 -6.00 -5.57
C ALA A 15 26.03 -4.71 -6.34
N VAL A 16 25.45 -4.50 -7.54
CA VAL A 16 25.64 -3.26 -8.30
C VAL A 16 25.03 -2.06 -7.56
N ASN A 17 23.82 -2.21 -7.01
CA ASN A 17 23.17 -1.15 -6.25
C ASN A 17 23.96 -0.75 -4.98
N LYS A 18 24.62 -1.71 -4.34
CA LYS A 18 25.51 -1.48 -3.19
C LYS A 18 26.90 -0.93 -3.57
N GLY A 19 27.24 -0.89 -4.86
CA GLY A 19 28.56 -0.50 -5.33
C GLY A 19 29.65 -1.57 -5.17
N GLU A 20 29.26 -2.80 -4.90
CA GLU A 20 30.16 -3.97 -4.73
C GLU A 20 30.62 -4.53 -6.08
N LYS A 21 29.81 -4.29 -7.13
CA LYS A 21 30.11 -4.67 -8.51
C LYS A 21 29.87 -3.52 -9.48
N PRO A 22 30.62 -3.47 -10.61
CA PRO A 22 30.39 -2.47 -11.65
C PRO A 22 29.08 -2.76 -12.40
N VAL A 23 28.46 -1.71 -12.95
CA VAL A 23 27.19 -1.83 -13.72
C VAL A 23 27.31 -2.77 -14.93
N THR A 24 28.49 -2.97 -15.47
CA THR A 24 28.78 -3.87 -16.59
C THR A 24 28.60 -5.36 -16.25
N GLU A 25 28.51 -5.70 -14.97
CA GLU A 25 28.22 -7.06 -14.50
C GLU A 25 26.72 -7.31 -14.21
N LEU A 26 25.88 -6.29 -14.40
CA LEU A 26 24.44 -6.45 -14.29
C LEU A 26 23.93 -7.47 -15.32
N GLY A 27 23.08 -8.40 -14.91
CA GLY A 27 22.51 -9.46 -15.76
C GLY A 27 21.52 -8.95 -16.81
N VAL A 28 21.86 -7.82 -17.49
CA VAL A 28 21.05 -7.23 -18.57
C VAL A 28 21.95 -6.93 -19.75
N LYS A 29 21.57 -7.42 -20.94
CA LYS A 29 22.36 -7.26 -22.15
C LYS A 29 21.48 -6.98 -23.37
N ALA A 30 21.71 -5.86 -24.04
CA ALA A 30 21.20 -5.64 -25.37
C ALA A 30 22.02 -6.51 -26.36
N VAL A 31 21.40 -7.55 -26.91
CA VAL A 31 22.02 -8.47 -27.86
C VAL A 31 22.10 -7.81 -29.26
N ASP A 32 21.02 -7.13 -29.61
CA ASP A 32 20.87 -6.32 -30.82
C ASP A 32 19.81 -5.22 -30.60
N ASP A 33 19.46 -4.46 -31.62
CA ASP A 33 18.52 -3.34 -31.56
C ASP A 33 17.08 -3.73 -31.11
N LEU A 34 16.73 -5.01 -31.19
CA LEU A 34 15.39 -5.53 -30.94
C LEU A 34 15.34 -6.59 -29.82
N THR A 35 16.53 -7.03 -29.32
CA THR A 35 16.65 -8.16 -28.40
C THR A 35 17.33 -7.72 -27.12
N LEU A 36 16.59 -7.80 -26.00
CA LEU A 36 17.10 -7.63 -24.64
C LEU A 36 17.14 -9.00 -23.95
N GLU A 37 18.32 -9.40 -23.48
CA GLU A 37 18.51 -10.59 -22.67
C GLU A 37 18.62 -10.19 -21.19
N VAL A 38 17.85 -10.87 -20.32
CA VAL A 38 17.89 -10.67 -18.87
C VAL A 38 18.20 -11.99 -18.20
N GLU A 39 19.31 -12.03 -17.46
CA GLU A 39 19.70 -13.15 -16.63
C GLU A 39 19.24 -12.88 -15.18
N LEU A 40 18.54 -13.86 -14.59
CA LEU A 40 18.09 -13.76 -13.21
C LEU A 40 19.09 -14.40 -12.27
N GLU A 41 19.15 -13.91 -11.02
CA GLU A 41 19.96 -14.50 -9.94
C GLU A 41 19.53 -15.97 -9.68
N GLN A 42 18.24 -16.23 -9.84
CA GLN A 42 17.60 -17.53 -9.72
C GLN A 42 16.23 -17.52 -10.41
N ALA A 43 15.59 -18.69 -10.53
CA ALA A 43 14.22 -18.74 -11.07
C ALA A 43 13.24 -18.00 -10.15
N VAL A 44 12.56 -16.97 -10.67
CA VAL A 44 11.60 -16.14 -9.94
C VAL A 44 10.23 -16.29 -10.58
N PRO A 45 9.26 -17.00 -9.95
CA PRO A 45 7.97 -17.31 -10.57
C PRO A 45 7.14 -16.08 -10.96
N TYR A 46 7.30 -14.97 -10.27
CA TYR A 46 6.57 -13.72 -10.49
C TYR A 46 7.34 -12.67 -11.32
N PHE A 47 8.50 -13.01 -11.93
CA PHE A 47 9.32 -12.06 -12.66
C PHE A 47 8.57 -11.37 -13.80
N LEU A 48 7.72 -12.10 -14.54
CA LEU A 48 6.90 -11.52 -15.62
C LEU A 48 5.87 -10.49 -15.08
N ASN A 49 5.43 -10.61 -13.83
CA ASN A 49 4.60 -9.58 -13.19
C ASN A 49 5.43 -8.35 -12.82
N LEU A 50 6.68 -8.56 -12.37
CA LEU A 50 7.60 -7.47 -12.03
C LEU A 50 7.91 -6.56 -13.23
N VAL A 51 8.12 -7.12 -14.42
CA VAL A 51 8.43 -6.30 -15.62
C VAL A 51 7.27 -5.41 -16.09
N ALA A 52 6.07 -5.62 -15.55
CA ALA A 52 4.93 -4.72 -15.74
C ALA A 52 4.92 -3.54 -14.75
N PHE A 53 5.78 -3.55 -13.73
CA PHE A 53 5.87 -2.47 -12.74
C PHE A 53 6.59 -1.25 -13.33
N PRO A 54 6.18 -0.01 -13.00
CA PRO A 54 6.72 1.21 -13.62
C PRO A 54 8.23 1.36 -13.61
N SER A 55 8.93 0.81 -12.59
CA SER A 55 10.40 0.85 -12.52
C SER A 55 11.11 0.10 -13.65
N TYR A 56 10.40 -0.80 -14.34
CA TYR A 56 10.93 -1.54 -15.51
C TYR A 56 10.56 -0.90 -16.85
N TYR A 57 9.80 0.20 -16.86
CA TYR A 57 9.43 0.84 -18.11
C TYR A 57 10.66 1.43 -18.81
N PRO A 58 10.75 1.30 -20.15
CA PRO A 58 11.87 1.84 -20.89
C PRO A 58 11.92 3.37 -20.80
N LEU A 59 13.09 3.90 -20.56
CA LEU A 59 13.36 5.33 -20.46
C LEU A 59 14.07 5.84 -21.71
N ASN A 60 13.76 7.07 -22.14
CA ASN A 60 14.53 7.75 -23.18
C ASN A 60 15.80 8.35 -22.56
N GLU A 61 16.95 7.75 -22.82
CA GLU A 61 18.25 8.15 -22.25
C GLU A 61 18.54 9.64 -22.45
N LYS A 62 18.38 10.14 -23.68
CA LYS A 62 18.64 11.55 -23.99
C LYS A 62 17.78 12.48 -23.14
N PHE A 63 16.49 12.19 -23.04
CA PHE A 63 15.55 13.01 -22.28
C PHE A 63 15.83 12.96 -20.77
N VAL A 64 16.08 11.76 -20.24
CA VAL A 64 16.40 11.59 -18.80
C VAL A 64 17.70 12.32 -18.44
N THR A 65 18.73 12.19 -19.29
CA THR A 65 20.01 12.88 -19.09
C THR A 65 19.84 14.41 -19.15
N GLU A 66 19.04 14.93 -20.09
CA GLU A 66 18.75 16.36 -20.22
C GLU A 66 17.98 16.91 -18.98
N LYS A 67 16.99 16.16 -18.48
CA LYS A 67 16.17 16.60 -17.33
C LYS A 67 16.85 16.38 -15.99
N GLY A 68 17.74 15.39 -15.88
CA GLY A 68 18.46 15.05 -14.64
C GLY A 68 17.51 14.86 -13.47
N ASP A 69 17.78 15.49 -12.33
CA ASP A 69 16.97 15.41 -11.11
C ASP A 69 15.53 15.94 -11.23
N LYS A 70 15.22 16.63 -12.35
CA LYS A 70 13.87 17.13 -12.61
C LYS A 70 12.99 16.11 -13.34
N PHE A 71 13.57 15.01 -13.85
CA PHE A 71 12.79 13.99 -14.55
C PHE A 71 11.62 13.48 -13.71
N GLY A 72 10.41 13.51 -14.28
CA GLY A 72 9.19 13.01 -13.64
C GLY A 72 8.58 13.89 -12.54
N LEU A 73 9.14 15.08 -12.27
CA LEU A 73 8.63 15.97 -11.22
C LEU A 73 7.51 16.91 -11.71
N GLU A 74 7.43 17.15 -13.02
CA GLU A 74 6.43 18.01 -13.65
C GLU A 74 5.95 17.41 -14.97
N SER A 75 4.84 17.91 -15.50
CA SER A 75 4.26 17.41 -16.75
C SER A 75 5.17 17.55 -17.96
N ASP A 76 6.00 18.59 -18.01
CA ASP A 76 6.97 18.88 -19.09
C ASP A 76 8.35 18.22 -18.86
N THR A 77 8.52 17.55 -17.72
CA THR A 77 9.74 16.79 -17.41
C THR A 77 9.52 15.27 -17.51
N THR A 78 8.46 14.87 -18.21
CA THR A 78 8.12 13.46 -18.47
C THR A 78 7.82 13.27 -19.95
N VAL A 79 8.13 12.09 -20.50
CA VAL A 79 7.72 11.67 -21.84
C VAL A 79 6.63 10.63 -21.76
N TYR A 80 5.74 10.62 -22.74
CA TYR A 80 4.51 9.84 -22.71
C TYR A 80 4.40 8.95 -23.95
N ASN A 81 4.11 7.66 -23.74
CA ASN A 81 3.80 6.72 -24.79
C ASN A 81 2.43 6.02 -24.58
N GLY A 82 1.71 6.40 -23.55
CA GLY A 82 0.38 5.87 -23.22
C GLY A 82 -0.77 6.58 -23.94
N PRO A 83 -2.04 6.19 -23.66
CA PRO A 83 -3.23 6.73 -24.30
C PRO A 83 -3.50 8.21 -23.98
N PHE A 84 -2.92 8.73 -22.91
CA PHE A 84 -3.06 10.11 -22.46
C PHE A 84 -1.72 10.73 -22.12
N VAL A 85 -1.67 12.05 -22.15
CA VAL A 85 -0.53 12.90 -21.78
C VAL A 85 -0.95 13.77 -20.60
N LEU A 86 -0.13 13.86 -19.55
CA LEU A 86 -0.31 14.76 -18.43
C LEU A 86 0.04 16.19 -18.87
N THR A 87 -0.91 17.12 -18.81
CA THR A 87 -0.74 18.47 -19.38
C THR A 87 -0.79 19.61 -18.37
N ASP A 88 -1.51 19.44 -17.27
CA ASP A 88 -1.69 20.49 -16.26
C ASP A 88 -1.64 19.81 -14.88
N TRP A 89 -0.50 19.88 -14.24
CA TRP A 89 -0.30 19.30 -12.91
C TRP A 89 -0.08 20.40 -11.88
N LYS A 90 -1.08 20.59 -11.03
CA LYS A 90 -1.02 21.47 -9.87
C LYS A 90 -0.92 20.61 -8.62
N HIS A 91 0.26 20.55 -8.05
CA HIS A 91 0.51 19.75 -6.85
C HIS A 91 -0.50 20.05 -5.74
N GLU A 92 -0.99 19.02 -5.05
CA GLU A 92 -2.05 19.09 -4.01
C GLU A 92 -3.42 19.63 -4.46
N GLN A 93 -3.62 19.94 -5.74
CA GLN A 93 -4.89 20.46 -6.26
C GLN A 93 -5.54 19.55 -7.30
N GLY A 94 -4.75 19.03 -8.26
CA GLY A 94 -5.25 18.18 -9.32
C GLY A 94 -4.38 18.18 -10.56
N TRP A 95 -4.85 17.46 -11.58
CA TRP A 95 -4.15 17.36 -12.87
C TRP A 95 -5.12 17.07 -14.01
N LYS A 96 -4.64 17.29 -15.23
CA LYS A 96 -5.34 16.99 -16.47
C LYS A 96 -4.57 15.97 -17.30
N LEU A 97 -5.30 15.05 -17.88
CA LEU A 97 -4.83 14.12 -18.89
C LEU A 97 -5.53 14.44 -20.20
N LYS A 98 -4.76 14.68 -21.26
CA LYS A 98 -5.29 14.84 -22.62
C LYS A 98 -4.98 13.64 -23.47
N LYS A 99 -5.87 13.32 -24.43
CA LYS A 99 -5.66 12.25 -25.39
C LYS A 99 -4.32 12.43 -26.09
N ASN A 100 -3.58 11.33 -26.21
CA ASN A 100 -2.30 11.30 -26.90
C ASN A 100 -2.48 10.95 -28.37
N ASP A 101 -2.34 11.93 -29.24
CA ASP A 101 -2.46 11.76 -30.70
C ASP A 101 -1.32 10.91 -31.31
N GLN A 102 -0.24 10.69 -30.58
CA GLN A 102 0.87 9.84 -30.97
C GLN A 102 0.73 8.39 -30.45
N TYR A 103 -0.31 8.10 -29.64
CA TYR A 103 -0.52 6.77 -29.13
C TYR A 103 -0.83 5.78 -30.25
N TRP A 104 -0.17 4.63 -30.25
CA TRP A 104 -0.28 3.64 -31.33
C TRP A 104 -1.72 3.15 -31.55
N ASP A 105 -2.54 3.04 -30.49
CA ASP A 105 -3.94 2.62 -30.56
C ASP A 105 -4.91 3.77 -30.24
N LYS A 106 -4.61 4.97 -30.69
CA LYS A 106 -5.41 6.19 -30.44
C LYS A 106 -6.86 6.11 -30.92
N LYS A 107 -7.16 5.23 -31.87
CA LYS A 107 -8.54 5.02 -32.37
C LYS A 107 -9.46 4.40 -31.30
N THR A 108 -8.91 3.60 -30.38
CA THR A 108 -9.65 3.01 -29.25
C THR A 108 -10.00 4.05 -28.20
N VAL A 109 -9.17 5.10 -28.04
CA VAL A 109 -9.35 6.14 -27.03
C VAL A 109 -10.46 7.11 -27.44
N LYS A 110 -11.52 7.20 -26.63
CA LYS A 110 -12.72 8.01 -26.93
C LYS A 110 -12.78 9.32 -26.16
N LEU A 111 -12.19 9.39 -24.97
CA LEU A 111 -12.14 10.62 -24.17
C LEU A 111 -11.05 11.55 -24.71
N ASP A 112 -11.36 12.84 -24.83
CA ASP A 112 -10.40 13.86 -25.19
C ASP A 112 -9.61 14.37 -23.98
N GLU A 113 -10.27 14.45 -22.81
CA GLU A 113 -9.68 14.95 -21.58
C GLU A 113 -10.23 14.22 -20.35
N ILE A 114 -9.38 14.05 -19.33
CA ILE A 114 -9.73 13.55 -18.00
C ILE A 114 -9.21 14.56 -16.98
N ASN A 115 -10.10 15.05 -16.11
CA ASN A 115 -9.75 16.00 -15.06
C ASN A 115 -9.76 15.31 -13.71
N TYR A 116 -8.67 15.42 -12.98
CA TYR A 116 -8.56 14.98 -11.59
C TYR A 116 -8.55 16.17 -10.63
N SER A 117 -9.30 16.03 -9.55
CA SER A 117 -9.29 16.99 -8.45
C SER A 117 -8.89 16.31 -7.15
N VAL A 118 -7.94 16.88 -6.42
CA VAL A 118 -7.55 16.41 -5.09
C VAL A 118 -8.53 17.02 -4.09
N VAL A 119 -9.47 16.21 -3.59
CA VAL A 119 -10.49 16.61 -2.63
C VAL A 119 -10.40 15.71 -1.39
N LYS A 120 -9.87 16.25 -0.29
CA LYS A 120 -9.57 15.48 0.92
C LYS A 120 -10.82 15.07 1.71
N GLU A 121 -11.87 15.92 1.69
CA GLU A 121 -13.09 15.70 2.48
C GLU A 121 -14.19 15.03 1.65
N VAL A 122 -14.77 13.94 2.20
CA VAL A 122 -15.82 13.16 1.51
C VAL A 122 -17.06 13.98 1.23
N ALA A 123 -17.51 14.81 2.18
CA ALA A 123 -18.66 15.70 1.99
C ALA A 123 -18.51 16.61 0.79
N THR A 124 -17.31 17.17 0.59
CA THR A 124 -17.02 18.04 -0.56
C THR A 124 -17.08 17.24 -1.86
N ARG A 125 -16.52 16.01 -1.90
CA ARG A 125 -16.60 15.14 -3.08
C ARG A 125 -18.05 14.82 -3.45
N VAL A 126 -18.86 14.50 -2.44
CA VAL A 126 -20.29 14.20 -2.62
C VAL A 126 -21.04 15.42 -3.18
N ASN A 127 -20.77 16.62 -2.66
CA ASN A 127 -21.38 17.84 -3.18
C ASN A 127 -20.99 18.12 -4.65
N LEU A 128 -19.72 17.94 -5.00
CA LEU A 128 -19.25 18.06 -6.39
C LEU A 128 -19.95 17.05 -7.32
N TYR A 129 -20.14 15.81 -6.83
CA TYR A 129 -20.86 14.79 -7.58
C TYR A 129 -22.36 15.12 -7.77
N ASP A 130 -23.04 15.55 -6.70
CA ASP A 130 -24.47 15.92 -6.74
C ASP A 130 -24.74 17.10 -7.67
N THR A 131 -23.81 18.05 -7.71
CA THR A 131 -23.88 19.24 -8.59
C THR A 131 -23.41 18.98 -10.02
N ASN A 132 -23.08 17.72 -10.37
CA ASN A 132 -22.51 17.30 -11.66
C ASN A 132 -21.17 17.99 -12.02
N ALA A 133 -20.39 18.43 -11.03
CA ALA A 133 -19.05 18.97 -11.23
C ALA A 133 -18.00 17.87 -11.44
N ILE A 134 -18.28 16.65 -10.98
CA ILE A 134 -17.47 15.45 -11.21
C ILE A 134 -18.35 14.26 -11.56
N ASP A 135 -17.79 13.29 -12.30
CA ASP A 135 -18.51 12.11 -12.78
C ASP A 135 -18.25 10.85 -11.93
N PHE A 136 -17.24 10.89 -11.05
CA PHE A 136 -16.85 9.78 -10.19
C PHE A 136 -16.40 10.32 -8.83
N ALA A 137 -16.83 9.65 -7.75
CA ALA A 137 -16.40 9.96 -6.38
C ALA A 137 -16.31 8.72 -5.50
N LEU A 138 -15.21 8.60 -4.74
CA LEU A 138 -15.11 7.62 -3.66
C LEU A 138 -15.91 8.10 -2.44
N LEU A 139 -16.61 7.16 -1.81
CA LEU A 139 -17.49 7.37 -0.67
C LEU A 139 -16.94 6.67 0.59
N SER A 140 -17.34 7.18 1.76
CA SER A 140 -17.15 6.47 3.04
C SER A 140 -18.12 6.99 4.10
N GLY A 141 -18.26 6.22 5.20
CA GLY A 141 -19.12 6.58 6.32
C GLY A 141 -20.59 6.73 5.92
N GLU A 142 -21.24 7.74 6.44
CA GLU A 142 -22.66 8.06 6.22
C GLU A 142 -23.03 8.30 4.75
N PHE A 143 -22.09 8.73 3.93
CA PHE A 143 -22.33 8.99 2.51
C PHE A 143 -22.54 7.71 1.69
N VAL A 144 -22.01 6.57 2.15
CA VAL A 144 -22.28 5.28 1.51
C VAL A 144 -23.75 4.92 1.63
N ASP A 145 -24.35 5.15 2.80
CA ASP A 145 -25.75 4.83 3.06
C ASP A 145 -26.71 5.67 2.21
N LYS A 146 -26.31 6.91 1.91
CA LYS A 146 -27.07 7.80 1.00
C LYS A 146 -27.25 7.20 -0.40
N TYR A 147 -26.22 6.54 -0.95
CA TYR A 147 -26.21 6.04 -2.32
C TYR A 147 -26.41 4.53 -2.46
N ARG A 148 -26.28 3.75 -1.39
CA ARG A 148 -26.30 2.28 -1.40
C ARG A 148 -27.47 1.67 -2.18
N ASN A 149 -28.61 2.34 -2.19
CA ASN A 149 -29.82 1.88 -2.89
C ASN A 149 -29.90 2.32 -4.35
N ASN A 150 -29.05 3.24 -4.79
CA ASN A 150 -28.95 3.67 -6.18
C ASN A 150 -28.00 2.75 -6.96
N LYS A 151 -28.51 1.61 -7.42
CA LYS A 151 -27.71 0.57 -8.09
C LYS A 151 -27.17 0.97 -9.46
N GLU A 152 -27.67 2.07 -10.06
CA GLU A 152 -27.18 2.56 -11.33
C GLU A 152 -25.88 3.37 -11.18
N GLU A 153 -25.74 4.05 -10.07
CA GLU A 153 -24.58 4.92 -9.79
C GLU A 153 -23.63 4.33 -8.75
N PHE A 154 -24.15 3.60 -7.77
CA PHE A 154 -23.36 3.08 -6.65
C PHE A 154 -22.70 1.75 -6.96
N GLY A 155 -21.43 1.62 -6.61
CA GLY A 155 -20.68 0.37 -6.67
C GLY A 155 -19.69 0.22 -5.51
N THR A 156 -19.19 -1.01 -5.36
CA THR A 156 -18.11 -1.33 -4.44
C THR A 156 -17.14 -2.29 -5.13
N TYR A 157 -15.86 -2.16 -4.84
CA TYR A 157 -14.85 -3.15 -5.22
C TYR A 157 -13.86 -3.37 -4.07
N SER A 158 -13.27 -4.58 -4.03
CA SER A 158 -12.27 -4.94 -3.04
C SER A 158 -10.90 -4.74 -3.65
N GLN A 159 -9.97 -4.17 -2.90
CA GLN A 159 -8.58 -4.05 -3.31
C GLN A 159 -7.72 -5.09 -2.58
N VAL A 160 -6.59 -5.46 -3.17
CA VAL A 160 -5.58 -6.32 -2.55
C VAL A 160 -4.54 -5.49 -1.78
N SER A 161 -5.04 -4.51 -0.99
CA SER A 161 -4.22 -3.63 -0.17
C SER A 161 -4.60 -3.78 1.29
N THR A 162 -3.61 -3.80 2.19
CA THR A 162 -3.82 -3.89 3.64
C THR A 162 -3.33 -2.61 4.32
N TYR A 163 -4.16 -2.07 5.22
CA TYR A 163 -3.81 -0.97 6.09
C TYR A 163 -3.51 -1.49 7.48
N PHE A 164 -2.46 -0.94 8.10
CA PHE A 164 -1.92 -1.41 9.37
C PHE A 164 -1.27 -0.28 10.18
N LEU A 165 -1.00 -0.54 11.45
CA LEU A 165 -0.15 0.32 12.27
C LEU A 165 1.27 -0.23 12.27
N ARG A 166 2.24 0.59 11.86
CA ARG A 166 3.66 0.36 12.11
C ARG A 166 3.97 0.72 13.55
N MET A 167 4.67 -0.14 14.26
CA MET A 167 5.08 0.06 15.64
C MET A 167 6.60 0.25 15.70
N ASN A 168 7.03 1.51 15.65
CA ASN A 168 8.46 1.83 15.60
C ASN A 168 9.14 1.56 16.95
N GLN A 169 10.13 0.69 16.93
CA GLN A 169 10.85 0.27 18.14
C GLN A 169 11.98 1.21 18.55
N LYS A 170 12.44 2.07 17.60
CA LYS A 170 13.48 3.09 17.87
C LYS A 170 13.13 4.38 17.14
N ARG A 171 13.32 5.51 17.82
CA ARG A 171 13.15 6.86 17.27
C ARG A 171 14.40 7.69 17.63
N GLY A 172 15.05 8.28 16.63
CA GLY A 172 16.28 9.03 16.87
C GLY A 172 17.37 8.19 17.53
N GLY A 173 17.45 6.89 17.24
CA GLY A 173 18.41 5.96 17.82
C GLY A 173 18.09 5.49 19.26
N GLN A 174 17.04 6.00 19.89
CA GLN A 174 16.62 5.62 21.24
C GLN A 174 15.43 4.63 21.18
N ASP A 175 15.37 3.70 22.12
CA ASP A 175 14.24 2.78 22.24
C ASP A 175 12.95 3.55 22.57
N THR A 176 11.89 3.29 21.83
CA THR A 176 10.54 3.79 22.11
C THR A 176 9.84 2.84 23.11
N PRO A 177 8.71 3.25 23.72
CA PRO A 177 7.89 2.32 24.49
C PRO A 177 7.46 1.06 23.70
N LEU A 178 7.37 1.17 22.38
CA LEU A 178 6.99 0.07 21.49
C LEU A 178 8.12 -0.98 21.28
N LYS A 179 9.28 -0.79 21.90
CA LYS A 179 10.28 -1.84 22.06
C LYS A 179 9.74 -3.00 22.92
N SER A 180 8.87 -2.71 23.92
CA SER A 180 8.16 -3.74 24.68
C SER A 180 7.20 -4.51 23.79
N GLN A 181 7.44 -5.81 23.66
CA GLN A 181 6.55 -6.70 22.91
C GLN A 181 5.16 -6.77 23.55
N LYS A 182 5.09 -6.72 24.89
CA LYS A 182 3.83 -6.73 25.63
C LYS A 182 2.97 -5.49 25.37
N LEU A 183 3.60 -4.33 25.18
CA LEU A 183 2.85 -3.14 24.78
C LEU A 183 2.33 -3.27 23.36
N ARG A 184 3.13 -3.82 22.42
CA ARG A 184 2.67 -4.07 21.05
C ARG A 184 1.50 -5.07 21.03
N GLU A 185 1.59 -6.15 21.81
CA GLU A 185 0.51 -7.12 21.97
C GLU A 185 -0.76 -6.46 22.54
N ALA A 186 -0.63 -5.63 23.59
CA ALA A 186 -1.75 -4.91 24.16
C ALA A 186 -2.45 -4.00 23.14
N ILE A 187 -1.69 -3.26 22.33
CA ILE A 187 -2.22 -2.42 21.24
C ILE A 187 -2.94 -3.28 20.20
N ALA A 188 -2.33 -4.39 19.73
CA ALA A 188 -2.94 -5.27 18.73
C ALA A 188 -4.28 -5.86 19.18
N LEU A 189 -4.38 -6.22 20.46
CA LEU A 189 -5.58 -6.78 21.10
C LEU A 189 -6.66 -5.72 21.39
N SER A 190 -6.29 -4.42 21.49
CA SER A 190 -7.20 -3.37 21.95
C SER A 190 -8.16 -2.86 20.87
N ILE A 191 -7.88 -3.05 19.58
CA ILE A 191 -8.57 -2.37 18.48
C ILE A 191 -9.65 -3.27 17.86
N ASP A 192 -10.92 -2.87 17.96
CA ASP A 192 -12.04 -3.53 17.28
C ASP A 192 -12.04 -3.19 15.78
N LYS A 193 -11.36 -4.04 15.00
CA LYS A 193 -11.19 -3.89 13.55
C LYS A 193 -12.51 -4.05 12.79
N LYS A 194 -13.48 -4.82 13.34
CA LYS A 194 -14.79 -5.00 12.71
C LYS A 194 -15.61 -3.71 12.77
N ASN A 195 -15.61 -3.04 13.92
CA ASN A 195 -16.28 -1.75 14.04
C ASN A 195 -15.59 -0.67 13.19
N LEU A 196 -14.23 -0.67 13.16
CA LEU A 196 -13.48 0.23 12.28
C LEU A 196 -13.91 0.10 10.82
N SER A 197 -13.95 -1.12 10.29
CA SER A 197 -14.25 -1.34 8.87
C SER A 197 -15.72 -1.12 8.52
N ASN A 198 -16.64 -1.66 9.35
CA ASN A 198 -18.07 -1.72 9.00
C ASN A 198 -18.84 -0.46 9.39
N VAL A 199 -18.34 0.32 10.36
CA VAL A 199 -19.03 1.51 10.88
C VAL A 199 -18.26 2.79 10.58
N ILE A 200 -16.99 2.85 10.96
CA ILE A 200 -16.20 4.08 10.80
C ILE A 200 -15.88 4.35 9.33
N LEU A 201 -15.37 3.35 8.62
CA LEU A 201 -15.07 3.46 7.18
C LEU A 201 -16.33 3.27 6.33
N ASN A 202 -17.07 2.20 6.56
CA ASN A 202 -18.30 1.84 5.83
C ASN A 202 -18.14 1.97 4.29
N ASP A 203 -16.96 1.63 3.77
CA ASP A 203 -16.58 1.83 2.36
C ASP A 203 -16.35 0.51 1.59
N GLY A 204 -16.75 -0.61 2.18
CA GLY A 204 -16.50 -1.94 1.63
C GLY A 204 -15.22 -2.60 2.13
N SER A 205 -14.40 -1.89 2.91
CA SER A 205 -13.25 -2.46 3.61
C SER A 205 -13.63 -3.62 4.51
N LYS A 206 -12.72 -4.59 4.67
CA LYS A 206 -12.91 -5.78 5.49
C LYS A 206 -11.94 -5.78 6.67
N PRO A 207 -12.36 -6.16 7.89
CA PRO A 207 -11.43 -6.27 9.01
C PRO A 207 -10.32 -7.26 8.66
N ALA A 208 -9.06 -6.91 8.96
CA ALA A 208 -7.92 -7.76 8.71
C ALA A 208 -7.16 -8.04 10.01
N ASP A 209 -6.99 -9.33 10.31
CA ASP A 209 -6.03 -9.79 11.30
C ASP A 209 -4.68 -10.13 10.63
N PHE A 210 -4.66 -10.22 9.34
CA PHE A 210 -3.59 -10.62 8.42
C PHE A 210 -2.93 -9.42 7.73
N LEU A 211 -1.71 -9.63 7.23
CA LEU A 211 -0.98 -8.64 6.43
C LEU A 211 -1.16 -8.88 4.93
N VAL A 212 -0.96 -10.12 4.48
CA VAL A 212 -1.16 -10.50 3.07
C VAL A 212 -2.65 -10.55 2.76
N PRO A 213 -3.19 -9.68 1.88
CA PRO A 213 -4.63 -9.56 1.65
C PRO A 213 -5.20 -10.75 0.89
N LYS A 214 -6.48 -11.02 1.13
CA LYS A 214 -7.25 -12.01 0.36
C LYS A 214 -7.37 -11.58 -1.10
N GLY A 215 -7.20 -12.53 -2.02
CA GLY A 215 -7.28 -12.31 -3.46
C GLY A 215 -5.97 -11.89 -4.12
N LEU A 216 -4.86 -11.83 -3.35
CA LEU A 216 -3.54 -11.52 -3.89
C LEU A 216 -2.92 -12.71 -4.61
N ALA A 217 -2.90 -13.87 -3.96
CA ALA A 217 -2.20 -15.03 -4.48
C ALA A 217 -2.90 -16.34 -4.09
N THR A 218 -2.83 -17.29 -5.01
CA THR A 218 -3.36 -18.64 -4.86
C THR A 218 -2.22 -19.63 -4.72
N GLY A 219 -2.28 -20.47 -3.71
CA GLY A 219 -1.29 -21.51 -3.41
C GLY A 219 -1.34 -22.70 -4.36
N PRO A 220 -0.37 -23.61 -4.24
CA PRO A 220 -0.31 -24.82 -5.06
C PRO A 220 -1.51 -25.76 -4.93
N ASP A 221 -2.27 -25.61 -3.84
CA ASP A 221 -3.51 -26.38 -3.58
C ASP A 221 -4.78 -25.67 -4.12
N GLY A 222 -4.62 -24.56 -4.83
CA GLY A 222 -5.70 -23.76 -5.38
C GLY A 222 -6.42 -22.86 -4.37
N LYS A 223 -5.93 -22.77 -3.13
CA LYS A 223 -6.52 -21.90 -2.10
C LYS A 223 -5.80 -20.58 -1.98
N ASP A 224 -6.55 -19.56 -1.59
CA ASP A 224 -6.02 -18.25 -1.22
C ASP A 224 -5.09 -18.34 -0.01
N PHE A 225 -4.10 -17.43 0.07
CA PHE A 225 -3.13 -17.41 1.18
C PHE A 225 -3.83 -17.30 2.53
N GLN A 226 -4.80 -16.40 2.66
CA GLN A 226 -5.55 -16.20 3.90
C GLN A 226 -6.49 -17.37 4.25
N GLU A 227 -6.99 -18.09 3.26
CA GLU A 227 -7.80 -19.30 3.51
C GLU A 227 -6.95 -20.44 4.05
N THR A 228 -5.67 -20.47 3.66
CA THR A 228 -4.71 -21.49 4.10
C THR A 228 -4.21 -21.24 5.52
N PHE A 229 -3.71 -20.04 5.82
CA PHE A 229 -2.94 -19.80 7.07
C PHE A 229 -3.75 -19.15 8.18
N LYS A 230 -4.67 -18.24 7.89
CA LYS A 230 -5.55 -17.55 8.87
C LYS A 230 -4.76 -16.94 10.05
N ASN A 231 -3.58 -16.40 9.75
CA ASN A 231 -2.69 -15.79 10.74
C ASN A 231 -3.27 -14.50 11.32
N GLY A 232 -2.73 -14.07 12.46
CA GLY A 232 -2.93 -12.76 13.08
C GLY A 232 -3.67 -12.77 14.41
N ILE A 233 -3.63 -11.62 15.08
CA ILE A 233 -4.20 -11.41 16.40
C ILE A 233 -5.62 -10.86 16.28
N LYS A 234 -6.58 -11.56 16.90
CA LYS A 234 -7.96 -11.10 17.01
C LYS A 234 -8.12 -10.18 18.23
N PRO A 235 -8.90 -9.11 18.13
CA PRO A 235 -9.15 -8.20 19.24
C PRO A 235 -9.77 -8.91 20.47
N ASP A 236 -9.24 -8.56 21.67
CA ASP A 236 -9.73 -9.04 22.96
C ASP A 236 -9.35 -8.03 24.04
N ALA A 237 -10.30 -7.21 24.46
CA ALA A 237 -10.07 -6.13 25.42
C ALA A 237 -9.58 -6.62 26.80
N LYS A 238 -9.96 -7.84 27.24
CA LYS A 238 -9.50 -8.39 28.52
C LYS A 238 -8.03 -8.79 28.41
N LYS A 239 -7.65 -9.47 27.34
CA LYS A 239 -6.25 -9.82 27.09
C LYS A 239 -5.40 -8.59 26.82
N ALA A 240 -5.94 -7.56 26.15
CA ALA A 240 -5.26 -6.28 25.96
C ALA A 240 -4.88 -5.64 27.28
N ALA A 241 -5.83 -5.54 28.24
CA ALA A 241 -5.58 -5.01 29.56
C ALA A 241 -4.53 -5.84 30.33
N ALA A 242 -4.60 -7.18 30.24
CA ALA A 242 -3.62 -8.05 30.90
C ALA A 242 -2.21 -7.87 30.32
N ALA A 243 -2.08 -7.83 28.99
CA ALA A 243 -0.80 -7.57 28.30
C ALA A 243 -0.23 -6.18 28.67
N TRP A 244 -1.10 -5.16 28.84
CA TRP A 244 -0.68 -3.84 29.30
C TRP A 244 -0.13 -3.89 30.73
N GLU A 245 -0.73 -4.63 31.66
CA GLU A 245 -0.18 -4.77 33.00
C GLU A 245 1.21 -5.45 33.02
N GLU A 246 1.46 -6.37 32.08
CA GLU A 246 2.80 -6.94 31.89
C GLU A 246 3.76 -5.91 31.28
N ALA A 247 3.32 -5.15 30.27
CA ALA A 247 4.12 -4.10 29.63
C ALA A 247 4.56 -3.01 30.63
N LYS A 248 3.70 -2.61 31.58
CA LYS A 248 4.06 -1.68 32.67
C LYS A 248 5.26 -2.17 33.48
N LYS A 249 5.30 -3.48 33.78
CA LYS A 249 6.41 -4.09 34.52
C LYS A 249 7.70 -4.07 33.68
N GLU A 250 7.63 -4.41 32.40
CA GLU A 250 8.78 -4.36 31.49
C GLU A 250 9.33 -2.93 31.34
N LEU A 251 8.44 -1.96 31.21
CA LEU A 251 8.80 -0.55 31.00
C LEU A 251 9.17 0.19 32.28
N GLY A 252 8.80 -0.34 33.46
CA GLY A 252 8.93 0.36 34.74
C GLY A 252 8.10 1.65 34.80
N LYS A 253 6.96 1.72 34.08
CA LYS A 253 6.12 2.92 33.95
C LYS A 253 4.65 2.54 33.90
N ASP A 254 3.83 3.27 34.63
CA ASP A 254 2.36 3.12 34.64
C ASP A 254 1.66 4.01 33.61
N GLN A 255 2.40 4.93 33.00
CA GLN A 255 1.90 5.86 31.99
C GLN A 255 2.87 5.94 30.82
N VAL A 256 2.32 5.93 29.61
CA VAL A 256 3.06 6.02 28.36
C VAL A 256 2.32 6.95 27.40
N THR A 257 3.05 7.86 26.77
CA THR A 257 2.54 8.67 25.66
C THR A 257 3.13 8.19 24.36
N ILE A 258 2.29 8.01 23.33
CA ILE A 258 2.64 7.49 22.00
C ILE A 258 2.16 8.50 20.96
N GLU A 259 3.03 8.92 20.04
CA GLU A 259 2.66 9.73 18.89
C GLU A 259 2.17 8.83 17.74
N LEU A 260 0.96 9.07 17.24
CA LEU A 260 0.41 8.43 16.05
C LEU A 260 0.57 9.35 14.83
N LEU A 261 1.55 9.06 13.99
CA LEU A 261 1.72 9.69 12.69
C LEU A 261 0.63 9.25 11.72
N ASN A 262 -0.08 10.21 11.13
CA ASN A 262 -1.25 9.94 10.31
C ASN A 262 -1.34 10.90 9.12
N TYR A 263 -2.13 10.53 8.11
CA TYR A 263 -2.44 11.40 6.96
C TYR A 263 -3.44 12.50 7.37
N ASP A 264 -3.45 13.60 6.62
CA ASP A 264 -4.33 14.77 6.85
C ASP A 264 -5.68 14.67 6.10
N THR A 265 -6.03 13.49 5.56
CA THR A 265 -7.32 13.26 4.87
C THR A 265 -8.45 12.97 5.85
N GLY A 266 -9.70 13.27 5.45
CA GLY A 266 -10.88 13.07 6.31
C GLY A 266 -11.03 11.64 6.83
N ASN A 267 -10.84 10.63 5.96
CA ASN A 267 -10.91 9.22 6.38
C ASN A 267 -9.78 8.86 7.36
N ALA A 268 -8.56 9.29 7.10
CA ALA A 268 -7.43 9.00 7.96
C ALA A 268 -7.59 9.65 9.35
N LYS A 269 -8.14 10.86 9.42
CA LYS A 269 -8.48 11.50 10.70
C LYS A 269 -9.46 10.63 11.50
N LYS A 270 -10.56 10.15 10.88
CA LYS A 270 -11.53 9.26 11.52
C LYS A 270 -10.88 7.96 12.03
N VAL A 271 -10.01 7.34 11.21
CA VAL A 271 -9.26 6.14 11.61
C VAL A 271 -8.34 6.43 12.79
N GLY A 272 -7.60 7.54 12.75
CA GLY A 272 -6.69 7.94 13.84
C GLY A 272 -7.41 8.18 15.14
N GLU A 273 -8.53 8.91 15.14
CA GLU A 273 -9.35 9.15 16.33
C GLU A 273 -9.95 7.85 16.88
N TYR A 274 -10.40 6.96 15.99
CA TYR A 274 -10.91 5.65 16.42
C TYR A 274 -9.81 4.80 17.06
N VAL A 275 -8.63 4.70 16.44
CA VAL A 275 -7.49 3.96 16.99
C VAL A 275 -7.07 4.52 18.36
N LYS A 276 -6.99 5.85 18.49
CA LYS A 276 -6.73 6.54 19.75
C LYS A 276 -7.76 6.15 20.82
N ASP A 277 -9.06 6.27 20.52
CA ASP A 277 -10.13 5.91 21.45
C ASP A 277 -10.01 4.46 21.93
N GLN A 278 -9.79 3.52 21.01
CA GLN A 278 -9.67 2.10 21.35
C GLN A 278 -8.46 1.79 22.23
N ILE A 279 -7.31 2.40 21.95
CA ILE A 279 -6.11 2.25 22.78
C ILE A 279 -6.32 2.84 24.16
N GLU A 280 -6.72 4.11 24.27
CA GLU A 280 -6.88 4.82 25.55
C GLU A 280 -8.00 4.23 26.42
N LYS A 281 -9.07 3.73 25.80
CA LYS A 281 -10.18 3.07 26.49
C LYS A 281 -9.75 1.75 27.11
N ASN A 282 -9.01 0.92 26.40
CA ASN A 282 -8.67 -0.43 26.79
C ASN A 282 -7.34 -0.52 27.58
N LEU A 283 -6.42 0.43 27.39
CA LEU A 283 -5.08 0.44 28.02
C LEU A 283 -4.94 1.68 28.93
N LYS A 284 -5.45 1.58 30.15
CA LYS A 284 -5.45 2.71 31.09
C LYS A 284 -4.03 3.14 31.45
N GLY A 285 -3.69 4.40 31.17
CA GLY A 285 -2.35 4.96 31.32
C GLY A 285 -1.60 5.15 30.00
N VAL A 286 -2.14 4.65 28.88
CA VAL A 286 -1.64 4.98 27.55
C VAL A 286 -2.37 6.21 27.03
N THR A 287 -1.62 7.18 26.52
CA THR A 287 -2.13 8.40 25.84
C THR A 287 -1.62 8.39 24.39
N VAL A 288 -2.50 8.65 23.43
CA VAL A 288 -2.15 8.72 22.02
C VAL A 288 -2.30 10.15 21.50
N ASN A 289 -1.22 10.73 20.98
CA ASN A 289 -1.21 12.04 20.35
C ASN A 289 -1.17 11.88 18.83
N ILE A 290 -2.19 12.37 18.12
CA ILE A 290 -2.28 12.27 16.66
C ILE A 290 -1.50 13.43 16.03
N LYS A 291 -0.55 13.07 15.12
CA LYS A 291 0.23 14.01 14.30
C LYS A 291 -0.19 13.86 12.85
N LEU A 292 -0.98 14.82 12.35
CA LEU A 292 -1.43 14.84 10.96
C LEU A 292 -0.37 15.44 10.06
N GLN A 293 -0.12 14.78 8.91
CA GLN A 293 0.84 15.26 7.91
C GLN A 293 0.32 15.06 6.48
N PRO A 294 0.64 15.97 5.55
CA PRO A 294 0.48 15.72 4.12
C PRO A 294 1.27 14.47 3.70
N PHE A 295 0.80 13.78 2.66
CA PHE A 295 1.34 12.48 2.23
C PHE A 295 2.87 12.46 2.11
N LYS A 296 3.46 13.40 1.34
CA LYS A 296 4.91 13.47 1.12
C LYS A 296 5.70 13.66 2.42
N GLN A 297 5.20 14.52 3.32
CA GLN A 297 5.86 14.77 4.61
C GLN A 297 5.76 13.55 5.53
N LYS A 298 4.61 12.87 5.51
CA LYS A 298 4.43 11.63 6.27
C LYS A 298 5.42 10.55 5.84
N LEU A 299 5.56 10.31 4.52
CA LEU A 299 6.53 9.34 4.00
C LEU A 299 7.97 9.68 4.41
N LYS A 300 8.33 10.97 4.40
CA LYS A 300 9.64 11.42 4.85
C LYS A 300 9.88 11.07 6.33
N LEU A 301 8.91 11.35 7.20
CA LEU A 301 9.00 11.02 8.63
C LEU A 301 9.06 9.50 8.87
N GLU A 302 8.37 8.69 8.06
CA GLU A 302 8.48 7.23 8.12
C GLU A 302 9.89 6.76 7.72
N THR A 303 10.44 7.28 6.64
CA THR A 303 11.81 6.95 6.19
C THR A 303 12.85 7.37 7.23
N GLU A 304 12.67 8.51 7.87
CA GLU A 304 13.51 9.01 8.96
C GLU A 304 13.24 8.30 10.30
N GLN A 305 12.22 7.46 10.38
CA GLN A 305 11.73 6.79 11.59
C GLN A 305 11.42 7.77 12.74
N ASP A 306 10.96 8.99 12.40
CA ASP A 306 10.58 10.03 13.36
C ASP A 306 9.10 9.95 13.75
N TYR A 307 8.72 8.84 14.38
CA TYR A 307 7.37 8.56 14.90
C TYR A 307 7.40 7.39 15.89
N ASP A 308 6.34 7.19 16.66
CA ASP A 308 6.16 6.00 17.51
C ASP A 308 5.22 4.99 16.82
N LEU A 309 3.95 5.37 16.57
CA LEU A 309 3.02 4.64 15.73
C LEU A 309 2.86 5.34 14.39
N SER A 310 2.68 4.61 13.28
CA SER A 310 2.23 5.18 12.02
C SER A 310 1.09 4.38 11.43
N TYR A 311 0.01 5.07 11.05
CA TYR A 311 -1.05 4.50 10.22
C TYR A 311 -0.57 4.45 8.78
N ALA A 312 -0.35 3.26 8.27
CA ALA A 312 0.24 3.00 6.95
C ALA A 312 -0.61 2.01 6.15
N GLY A 313 -0.37 1.95 4.86
CA GLY A 313 -0.98 0.96 3.96
C GLY A 313 0.03 0.46 2.94
N TRP A 314 -0.21 -0.74 2.42
CA TRP A 314 0.55 -1.31 1.33
C TRP A 314 -0.36 -1.96 0.30
N GLY A 315 -0.14 -1.65 -0.96
CA GLY A 315 -0.68 -2.36 -2.11
C GLY A 315 0.43 -3.16 -2.78
N PRO A 316 0.13 -4.32 -3.39
CA PRO A 316 1.15 -5.18 -3.93
C PRO A 316 1.81 -4.58 -5.19
N ASP A 317 3.11 -4.73 -5.32
CA ASP A 317 3.85 -4.41 -6.53
C ASP A 317 3.74 -5.55 -7.56
N TYR A 318 3.50 -6.78 -7.08
CA TYR A 318 3.32 -8.00 -7.88
C TYR A 318 2.44 -9.02 -7.15
N ALA A 319 1.89 -10.00 -7.89
CA ALA A 319 0.93 -10.97 -7.35
C ALA A 319 1.62 -12.14 -6.63
N ASP A 320 2.30 -11.85 -5.52
CA ASP A 320 2.94 -12.86 -4.65
C ASP A 320 2.96 -12.36 -3.20
N PRO A 321 2.81 -13.23 -2.16
CA PRO A 321 2.87 -12.82 -0.76
C PRO A 321 4.17 -12.11 -0.36
N MET A 322 5.27 -12.38 -1.08
CA MET A 322 6.58 -11.79 -0.83
C MET A 322 6.52 -10.25 -0.84
N THR A 323 5.71 -9.64 -1.73
CA THR A 323 5.58 -8.16 -1.82
C THR A 323 5.09 -7.49 -0.53
N PHE A 324 4.49 -8.25 0.39
CA PHE A 324 4.09 -7.80 1.72
C PHE A 324 5.07 -8.20 2.81
N LEU A 325 5.75 -9.33 2.65
CA LEU A 325 6.55 -9.92 3.71
C LEU A 325 8.02 -9.48 3.67
N ASP A 326 8.60 -9.28 2.47
CA ASP A 326 10.01 -8.87 2.36
C ASP A 326 10.29 -7.48 2.94
N MET A 327 9.29 -6.59 2.95
CA MET A 327 9.39 -5.24 3.54
C MET A 327 9.88 -5.20 4.98
N PHE A 328 9.70 -6.27 5.74
CA PHE A 328 10.00 -6.31 7.18
C PHE A 328 11.30 -7.02 7.52
N GLN A 329 12.10 -7.40 6.51
CA GLN A 329 13.48 -7.84 6.76
C GLN A 329 14.30 -6.73 7.42
N SER A 330 15.23 -7.09 8.28
CA SER A 330 15.97 -6.18 9.18
C SER A 330 16.62 -4.97 8.48
N ASN A 331 17.06 -5.12 7.22
CA ASN A 331 17.76 -4.08 6.47
C ASN A 331 16.98 -3.61 5.22
N HIS A 332 15.70 -3.95 5.11
CA HIS A 332 14.89 -3.53 3.98
C HIS A 332 14.54 -2.04 4.06
N SER A 333 14.55 -1.33 2.92
CA SER A 333 14.26 0.12 2.87
C SER A 333 12.88 0.51 3.38
N HIS A 334 11.91 -0.42 3.31
CA HIS A 334 10.55 -0.24 3.83
C HIS A 334 10.36 -0.75 5.27
N ASN A 335 11.39 -1.34 5.89
CA ASN A 335 11.37 -1.62 7.33
C ASN A 335 11.66 -0.32 8.09
N GLN A 336 10.68 0.54 8.13
CA GLN A 336 10.78 1.89 8.70
C GLN A 336 10.37 1.91 10.17
N MET A 337 10.52 0.79 10.90
CA MET A 337 10.09 0.64 12.30
C MET A 337 11.13 -0.03 13.20
N SER A 338 12.37 -0.14 12.75
CA SER A 338 13.47 -0.77 13.48
C SER A 338 13.16 -2.18 13.99
N PHE A 339 12.28 -2.91 13.30
CA PHE A 339 12.05 -4.33 13.56
C PHE A 339 13.25 -5.14 13.08
N ALA A 340 13.71 -6.11 13.87
CA ALA A 340 14.78 -7.02 13.48
C ALA A 340 14.60 -8.37 14.20
N ASP A 341 14.37 -9.41 13.42
CA ASP A 341 14.40 -10.79 13.87
C ASP A 341 15.16 -11.67 12.87
N PRO A 342 16.33 -12.23 13.25
CA PRO A 342 17.09 -13.10 12.36
C PRO A 342 16.35 -14.34 11.87
N LYS A 343 15.34 -14.83 12.61
CA LYS A 343 14.51 -15.96 12.18
C LYS A 343 13.59 -15.55 11.05
N TYR A 344 13.00 -14.35 11.17
CA TYR A 344 12.18 -13.77 10.11
C TYR A 344 13.00 -13.57 8.84
N ASP A 345 14.18 -12.96 8.97
CA ASP A 345 15.09 -12.71 7.86
C ASP A 345 15.48 -14.02 7.14
N ASP A 346 15.78 -15.08 7.90
CA ASP A 346 16.08 -16.40 7.35
C ASP A 346 14.90 -17.01 6.58
N MET A 347 13.67 -16.92 7.12
CA MET A 347 12.46 -17.41 6.45
C MET A 347 12.23 -16.68 5.12
N ILE A 348 12.32 -15.36 5.10
CA ILE A 348 12.14 -14.57 3.88
C ILE A 348 13.26 -14.87 2.86
N LYS A 349 14.51 -14.96 3.32
CA LYS A 349 15.64 -15.33 2.48
C LYS A 349 15.46 -16.73 1.86
N LYS A 350 15.01 -17.73 2.62
CA LYS A 350 14.71 -19.07 2.11
C LYS A 350 13.59 -19.05 1.08
N ALA A 351 12.49 -18.34 1.37
CA ALA A 351 11.36 -18.22 0.47
C ALA A 351 11.72 -17.45 -0.82
N GLY A 352 12.63 -16.47 -0.74
CA GLY A 352 13.17 -15.72 -1.88
C GLY A 352 14.36 -16.40 -2.58
N GLY A 353 14.86 -17.52 -2.09
CA GLY A 353 16.07 -18.20 -2.55
C GLY A 353 15.85 -19.71 -2.79
N GLU A 354 16.37 -20.52 -1.88
CA GLU A 354 16.43 -21.97 -2.04
C GLU A 354 15.08 -22.65 -2.26
N LEU A 355 13.98 -22.06 -1.78
CA LEU A 355 12.63 -22.61 -1.92
C LEU A 355 11.90 -22.18 -3.20
N MET A 356 12.50 -21.33 -4.05
CA MET A 356 11.86 -20.85 -5.27
C MET A 356 11.46 -21.97 -6.23
N GLY A 357 12.19 -23.09 -6.22
CA GLY A 357 11.89 -24.30 -7.01
C GLY A 357 10.84 -25.23 -6.38
N ASP A 358 10.42 -25.01 -5.14
CA ASP A 358 9.46 -25.85 -4.42
C ASP A 358 8.27 -24.97 -3.95
N ALA A 359 7.29 -24.81 -4.81
CA ALA A 359 6.14 -23.93 -4.57
C ALA A 359 5.41 -24.24 -3.25
N LYS A 360 5.32 -25.52 -2.86
CA LYS A 360 4.64 -25.93 -1.63
C LYS A 360 5.41 -25.51 -0.38
N LYS A 361 6.70 -25.83 -0.31
CA LYS A 361 7.53 -25.46 0.84
C LYS A 361 7.68 -23.94 0.95
N ARG A 362 7.83 -23.27 -0.19
CA ARG A 362 7.86 -21.79 -0.22
C ARG A 362 6.58 -21.19 0.35
N TRP A 363 5.43 -21.69 -0.06
CA TRP A 363 4.12 -21.25 0.43
C TRP A 363 3.97 -21.41 1.94
N GLU A 364 4.36 -22.58 2.46
CA GLU A 364 4.37 -22.89 3.88
C GLU A 364 5.33 -21.97 4.66
N GLU A 365 6.51 -21.67 4.11
CA GLU A 365 7.50 -20.81 4.77
C GLU A 365 7.02 -19.36 4.84
N LEU A 366 6.40 -18.83 3.78
CA LEU A 366 5.78 -17.50 3.78
C LEU A 366 4.65 -17.41 4.82
N GLY A 367 3.83 -18.47 4.96
CA GLY A 367 2.79 -18.51 5.99
C GLY A 367 3.34 -18.51 7.41
N LYS A 368 4.47 -19.22 7.65
CA LYS A 368 5.17 -19.18 8.95
C LYS A 368 5.80 -17.82 9.22
N ALA A 369 6.36 -17.17 8.19
CA ALA A 369 6.93 -15.83 8.31
C ALA A 369 5.86 -14.80 8.70
N GLU A 370 4.70 -14.81 8.05
CA GLU A 370 3.58 -13.95 8.46
C GLU A 370 3.14 -14.21 9.90
N LYS A 371 3.06 -15.48 10.30
CA LYS A 371 2.71 -15.87 11.67
C LYS A 371 3.73 -15.36 12.70
N LEU A 372 5.02 -15.50 12.41
CA LEU A 372 6.07 -14.97 13.28
C LEU A 372 5.94 -13.46 13.44
N LEU A 373 5.81 -12.73 12.32
CA LEU A 373 5.70 -11.29 12.29
C LEU A 373 4.50 -10.75 13.09
N LEU A 374 3.33 -11.39 12.93
CA LEU A 374 2.07 -10.89 13.47
C LEU A 374 1.72 -11.42 14.86
N GLU A 375 2.02 -12.71 15.16
CA GLU A 375 1.55 -13.35 16.38
C GLU A 375 2.66 -13.55 17.41
N GLN A 376 3.92 -13.79 16.99
CA GLN A 376 5.02 -14.05 17.90
C GLN A 376 5.75 -12.77 18.25
N ASP A 377 6.14 -11.96 17.25
CA ASP A 377 6.85 -10.70 17.45
C ASP A 377 5.90 -9.51 17.62
N VAL A 378 4.68 -9.65 17.11
CA VAL A 378 3.69 -8.57 17.06
C VAL A 378 4.31 -7.27 16.55
N ALA A 379 5.00 -7.36 15.40
CA ALA A 379 5.79 -6.26 14.88
C ALA A 379 4.91 -5.12 14.33
N LEU A 380 3.71 -5.44 13.84
CA LEU A 380 2.72 -4.50 13.32
C LEU A 380 1.29 -4.95 13.62
N VAL A 381 0.32 -4.06 13.47
CA VAL A 381 -1.10 -4.37 13.68
C VAL A 381 -1.88 -4.16 12.38
N PRO A 382 -2.23 -5.22 11.64
CA PRO A 382 -3.18 -5.11 10.54
C PRO A 382 -4.53 -4.58 11.06
N LEU A 383 -5.16 -3.71 10.28
CA LEU A 383 -6.44 -3.10 10.63
C LEU A 383 -7.56 -3.56 9.70
N TYR A 384 -7.35 -3.41 8.39
CA TYR A 384 -8.33 -3.80 7.39
C TYR A 384 -7.70 -4.00 6.00
N GLN A 385 -8.31 -4.87 5.22
CA GLN A 385 -8.12 -4.92 3.77
C GLN A 385 -9.01 -3.87 3.14
N ARG A 386 -8.44 -3.04 2.26
CA ARG A 386 -9.14 -1.92 1.62
C ARG A 386 -10.27 -2.41 0.72
N GLY A 387 -11.41 -1.77 0.85
CA GLY A 387 -12.48 -1.74 -0.12
C GLY A 387 -12.77 -0.29 -0.49
N ASP A 388 -13.35 -0.08 -1.66
CA ASP A 388 -13.79 1.24 -2.10
C ASP A 388 -15.27 1.19 -2.46
N ALA A 389 -16.06 2.02 -1.79
CA ALA A 389 -17.40 2.38 -2.23
C ALA A 389 -17.31 3.64 -3.09
N TYR A 390 -18.03 3.68 -4.17
CA TYR A 390 -18.01 4.80 -5.11
C TYR A 390 -19.39 5.09 -5.70
N VAL A 391 -19.50 6.28 -6.23
CA VAL A 391 -20.55 6.67 -7.16
C VAL A 391 -19.95 7.08 -8.49
N GLN A 392 -20.62 6.69 -9.56
CA GLN A 392 -20.23 6.99 -10.93
C GLN A 392 -21.47 7.37 -11.74
N LYS A 393 -21.38 8.47 -12.49
CA LYS A 393 -22.49 8.88 -13.38
C LYS A 393 -22.80 7.78 -14.39
N PRO A 394 -24.09 7.47 -14.64
CA PRO A 394 -24.48 6.39 -15.54
C PRO A 394 -23.99 6.56 -16.98
N ASN A 395 -23.73 7.79 -17.41
CA ASN A 395 -23.18 8.11 -18.73
C ASN A 395 -21.65 8.02 -18.82
N ALA A 396 -20.92 7.90 -17.72
CA ALA A 396 -19.48 7.61 -17.70
C ALA A 396 -19.26 6.10 -17.77
N LYS A 397 -18.76 5.59 -18.88
CA LYS A 397 -18.62 4.16 -19.17
C LYS A 397 -17.19 3.75 -19.44
N GLY A 398 -16.91 2.44 -19.33
CA GLY A 398 -15.63 1.84 -19.76
C GLY A 398 -14.43 2.17 -18.90
N ILE A 399 -14.61 2.71 -17.69
CA ILE A 399 -13.55 2.83 -16.70
C ILE A 399 -13.25 1.44 -16.17
N VAL A 400 -11.99 1.01 -16.26
CA VAL A 400 -11.54 -0.31 -15.76
C VAL A 400 -10.85 -0.12 -14.42
N HIS A 401 -11.30 -0.88 -13.41
CA HIS A 401 -10.67 -0.95 -12.11
C HIS A 401 -9.72 -2.15 -12.04
N HIS A 402 -8.55 -1.95 -11.44
CA HIS A 402 -7.55 -2.99 -11.25
C HIS A 402 -7.30 -3.25 -9.77
N ASN A 403 -7.05 -4.50 -9.42
CA ASN A 403 -6.72 -4.87 -8.04
C ASN A 403 -5.25 -4.57 -7.68
N ILE A 404 -4.39 -4.48 -8.70
CA ILE A 404 -2.96 -4.13 -8.59
C ILE A 404 -2.74 -2.90 -9.47
N SER A 405 -1.86 -1.99 -9.04
CA SER A 405 -1.54 -0.74 -9.75
C SER A 405 -1.36 -0.92 -11.27
N PRO A 406 -1.86 0.05 -12.08
CA PRO A 406 -2.59 1.26 -11.69
C PRO A 406 -4.04 0.97 -11.28
N GLU A 407 -4.61 1.73 -10.35
CA GLU A 407 -5.99 1.50 -9.87
C GLU A 407 -7.04 1.61 -10.97
N TYR A 408 -6.81 2.48 -11.98
CA TYR A 408 -7.76 2.74 -13.07
C TYR A 408 -7.09 2.75 -14.43
N SER A 409 -7.80 2.24 -15.44
CA SER A 409 -7.49 2.45 -16.85
C SER A 409 -8.64 3.14 -17.55
N PHE A 410 -8.31 4.23 -18.27
CA PHE A 410 -9.27 5.05 -19.02
C PHE A 410 -9.17 4.87 -20.53
N LYS A 411 -8.31 3.99 -21.01
CA LYS A 411 -8.14 3.73 -22.45
C LYS A 411 -9.46 3.47 -23.18
N TRP A 412 -10.36 2.74 -22.52
CA TRP A 412 -11.67 2.33 -23.05
C TRP A 412 -12.83 3.17 -22.52
N ALA A 413 -12.53 4.18 -21.69
CA ALA A 413 -13.56 5.03 -21.10
C ALA A 413 -14.18 5.96 -22.17
N TYR A 414 -15.48 6.23 -22.01
CA TYR A 414 -16.24 7.10 -22.90
C TYR A 414 -17.45 7.68 -22.16
N MET A 415 -17.94 8.81 -22.68
CA MET A 415 -19.20 9.40 -22.21
C MET A 415 -20.31 9.06 -23.23
N THR A 416 -21.46 8.61 -22.72
CA THR A 416 -22.68 8.55 -23.52
C THR A 416 -23.45 9.84 -23.38
N GLU A 417 -24.39 10.10 -24.31
CA GLU A 417 -25.35 11.18 -24.13
C GLU A 417 -26.14 10.96 -22.84
N LYS A 418 -26.41 12.01 -22.09
CA LYS A 418 -27.29 11.91 -20.91
C LYS A 418 -28.68 11.53 -21.40
N ASP A 419 -29.20 10.38 -20.95
CA ASP A 419 -30.55 9.95 -21.29
C ASP A 419 -31.53 11.06 -20.95
N GLY A 420 -32.17 11.62 -21.98
CA GLY A 420 -33.32 12.48 -21.92
C GLY A 420 -33.08 13.95 -21.63
N LYS A 421 -32.39 14.68 -22.53
CA LYS A 421 -32.88 16.03 -22.98
C LYS A 421 -32.29 16.34 -24.34
#